data_700b090d34ff1f4ed36bd78630923ee9
#
_entry.id   700b090d34ff1f4ed36bd78630923ee9
#
_cell.length_a   1.000
_cell.length_b   1.000
_cell.length_c   1.000
_cell.angle_alpha   90.00
_cell.angle_beta   90.00
_cell.angle_gamma   90.00
#
_symmetry.space_group_name_H-M   'P 1'
#
loop_
_entity.id
_entity.type
_entity.pdbx_description
1 polymer ?
#
loop_
_entity_poly.entity_id
_entity_poly.type
_entity_poly.pdbx_seq_one_letter_code
_entity_poly.pdbx_strand_id
1 'polypeptide(L)'
;CYQRGMRVVLVPTSLLAMVDASSGGKTGVNFLNFKNYIGLFKEAEEIFVCPDFLPTLPQAEMRNGYVEMLKHGLIADKSHYDAVKYHFLKSNHPLDPSLIFHSIAIKQQHVEQDFLDTGIRKRLNFGHTIGHALESHSLVIKEENESLSHGAAVGLGMVVESYISAQLAGLSEDDLQQITLVLQGLVNSMNEDIPSMDVLLPYLQKDKKNQSAEINFSLLKSIGHCEHNYTASVELIAEGLDFLRKLK
;
A
#
# COMPACT_ATOMS: atom_id res chain seq x y z
N CYS A 1 -19.56 -14.72 -5.34
CA CYS A 1 -20.60 -15.68 -4.86
C CYS A 1 -21.83 -15.76 -5.77
N TYR A 2 -22.06 -14.75 -6.64
CA TYR A 2 -23.21 -14.76 -7.57
C TYR A 2 -23.16 -16.00 -8.49
N GLN A 3 -24.26 -16.74 -8.58
CA GLN A 3 -24.38 -17.99 -9.36
C GLN A 3 -23.22 -19.00 -9.17
N ARG A 4 -22.65 -19.09 -7.97
CA ARG A 4 -21.49 -19.95 -7.62
C ARG A 4 -20.19 -19.58 -8.32
N GLY A 5 -20.06 -18.33 -8.80
CA GLY A 5 -18.94 -17.78 -9.55
C GLY A 5 -19.23 -17.62 -11.03
N MET A 6 -18.64 -16.58 -11.59
CA MET A 6 -18.71 -16.28 -13.03
C MET A 6 -17.30 -16.21 -13.60
N ARG A 7 -17.18 -16.40 -14.92
CA ARG A 7 -15.98 -16.04 -15.65
C ARG A 7 -15.86 -14.52 -15.66
N VAL A 8 -14.69 -14.01 -15.33
CA VAL A 8 -14.43 -12.56 -15.24
C VAL A 8 -13.22 -12.23 -16.08
N VAL A 9 -13.36 -11.25 -16.95
CA VAL A 9 -12.27 -10.57 -17.66
C VAL A 9 -12.21 -9.15 -17.12
N LEU A 10 -11.01 -8.68 -16.76
CA LEU A 10 -10.80 -7.35 -16.20
C LEU A 10 -10.10 -6.44 -17.20
N VAL A 11 -10.55 -5.19 -17.28
CA VAL A 11 -9.90 -4.12 -18.03
C VAL A 11 -9.70 -2.96 -17.05
N PRO A 12 -8.58 -2.93 -16.30
CA PRO A 12 -8.31 -1.85 -15.36
C PRO A 12 -8.05 -0.54 -16.10
N THR A 13 -8.69 0.54 -15.66
CA THR A 13 -8.62 1.86 -16.29
C THR A 13 -7.90 2.91 -15.44
N SER A 14 -7.57 2.60 -14.18
CA SER A 14 -6.73 3.44 -13.32
C SER A 14 -5.36 2.81 -13.10
N LEU A 15 -4.33 3.61 -12.82
CA LEU A 15 -2.98 3.11 -12.57
C LEU A 15 -2.96 2.14 -11.38
N LEU A 16 -3.64 2.48 -10.29
CA LEU A 16 -3.76 1.62 -9.11
C LEU A 16 -4.37 0.25 -9.48
N ALA A 17 -5.43 0.24 -10.27
CA ALA A 17 -6.05 -1.01 -10.70
C ALA A 17 -5.14 -1.82 -11.63
N MET A 18 -4.36 -1.16 -12.51
CA MET A 18 -3.42 -1.84 -13.40
C MET A 18 -2.31 -2.55 -12.64
N VAL A 19 -1.68 -1.86 -11.66
CA VAL A 19 -0.50 -2.40 -10.99
C VAL A 19 -0.82 -3.24 -9.77
N ASP A 20 -2.02 -3.08 -9.17
CA ASP A 20 -2.35 -3.75 -7.91
C ASP A 20 -3.74 -4.40 -7.91
N ALA A 21 -4.84 -3.67 -7.93
CA ALA A 21 -6.15 -4.17 -7.55
C ALA A 21 -6.72 -5.25 -8.50
N SER A 22 -6.37 -5.25 -9.80
CA SER A 22 -6.88 -6.22 -10.77
C SER A 22 -6.26 -7.61 -10.66
N SER A 23 -5.10 -7.75 -10.02
CA SER A 23 -4.34 -9.00 -9.95
C SER A 23 -4.30 -9.59 -8.56
N GLY A 24 -4.07 -10.92 -8.47
CA GLY A 24 -3.89 -11.63 -7.21
C GLY A 24 -5.16 -12.22 -6.60
N GLY A 25 -6.29 -12.14 -7.30
CA GLY A 25 -7.50 -12.91 -7.00
C GLY A 25 -8.22 -12.60 -5.71
N LYS A 26 -7.78 -11.63 -4.90
CA LYS A 26 -8.50 -11.19 -3.70
C LYS A 26 -9.71 -10.37 -4.12
N THR A 27 -10.91 -10.95 -3.97
CA THR A 27 -12.17 -10.21 -4.15
C THR A 27 -12.75 -9.86 -2.80
N GLY A 28 -13.41 -8.70 -2.68
CA GLY A 28 -14.00 -8.30 -1.42
C GLY A 28 -15.18 -7.35 -1.61
N VAL A 29 -16.12 -7.44 -0.69
CA VAL A 29 -17.25 -6.53 -0.56
C VAL A 29 -17.28 -6.03 0.87
N ASN A 30 -17.46 -4.72 1.01
CA ASN A 30 -17.68 -4.12 2.32
C ASN A 30 -19.03 -4.57 2.87
N PHE A 31 -19.06 -4.96 4.11
CA PHE A 31 -20.30 -5.38 4.78
C PHE A 31 -20.39 -4.67 6.12
N LEU A 32 -21.48 -3.92 6.33
CA LEU A 32 -21.61 -3.00 7.46
C LEU A 32 -20.43 -2.03 7.49
N ASN A 33 -19.75 -1.90 8.61
CA ASN A 33 -18.57 -1.03 8.79
C ASN A 33 -17.24 -1.78 8.59
N PHE A 34 -17.25 -2.96 7.95
CA PHE A 34 -16.05 -3.77 7.75
C PHE A 34 -15.65 -3.77 6.27
N LYS A 35 -14.45 -3.30 5.99
CA LYS A 35 -13.86 -3.32 4.64
C LYS A 35 -13.48 -4.76 4.26
N ASN A 36 -13.80 -5.17 3.01
CA ASN A 36 -13.46 -6.48 2.45
C ASN A 36 -13.86 -7.68 3.34
N TYR A 37 -14.98 -7.57 4.09
CA TYR A 37 -15.37 -8.57 5.07
C TYR A 37 -15.86 -9.87 4.44
N ILE A 38 -16.54 -9.76 3.30
CA ILE A 38 -17.00 -10.91 2.51
C ILE A 38 -16.20 -10.94 1.23
N GLY A 39 -15.43 -12.00 1.03
CA GLY A 39 -14.58 -12.14 -0.14
C GLY A 39 -14.16 -13.56 -0.44
N LEU A 40 -13.56 -13.74 -1.59
CA LEU A 40 -13.07 -15.02 -2.08
C LEU A 40 -11.67 -14.81 -2.70
N PHE A 41 -10.91 -15.89 -2.78
CA PHE A 41 -9.76 -15.96 -3.69
C PHE A 41 -10.25 -16.52 -5.03
N LYS A 42 -10.36 -15.65 -6.02
CA LYS A 42 -10.78 -16.00 -7.39
C LYS A 42 -10.06 -15.12 -8.41
N GLU A 43 -9.20 -15.73 -9.20
CA GLU A 43 -8.54 -15.05 -10.30
C GLU A 43 -9.53 -14.71 -11.44
N ALA A 44 -9.25 -13.59 -12.11
CA ALA A 44 -9.81 -13.31 -13.40
C ALA A 44 -9.25 -14.30 -14.45
N GLU A 45 -10.02 -14.60 -15.49
CA GLU A 45 -9.50 -15.43 -16.58
C GLU A 45 -8.45 -14.69 -17.40
N GLU A 46 -8.68 -13.40 -17.61
CA GLU A 46 -7.77 -12.51 -18.33
C GLU A 46 -7.81 -11.10 -17.73
N ILE A 47 -6.68 -10.40 -17.82
CA ILE A 47 -6.55 -9.00 -17.41
C ILE A 47 -5.90 -8.26 -18.57
N PHE A 48 -6.65 -7.32 -19.19
CA PHE A 48 -6.15 -6.49 -20.28
C PHE A 48 -5.68 -5.15 -19.75
N VAL A 49 -4.37 -4.97 -19.60
CA VAL A 49 -3.77 -3.71 -19.15
C VAL A 49 -3.48 -2.83 -20.36
N CYS A 50 -4.17 -1.69 -20.43
CA CYS A 50 -4.03 -0.72 -21.52
C CYS A 50 -3.63 0.65 -20.93
N PRO A 51 -2.34 1.06 -21.01
CA PRO A 51 -1.88 2.36 -20.50
C PRO A 51 -2.51 3.58 -21.17
N ASP A 52 -3.15 3.43 -22.32
CA ASP A 52 -3.81 4.51 -23.06
C ASP A 52 -4.99 5.15 -22.32
N PHE A 53 -5.48 4.52 -21.24
CA PHE A 53 -6.46 5.14 -20.34
C PHE A 53 -5.84 6.20 -19.42
N LEU A 54 -4.54 6.17 -19.16
CA LEU A 54 -3.88 7.02 -18.16
C LEU A 54 -3.86 8.52 -18.51
N PRO A 55 -3.77 8.96 -19.77
CA PRO A 55 -3.78 10.40 -20.10
C PRO A 55 -5.03 11.15 -19.64
N THR A 56 -6.15 10.46 -19.44
CA THR A 56 -7.42 11.04 -18.96
C THR A 56 -7.65 10.83 -17.46
N LEU A 57 -6.74 10.11 -16.80
CA LEU A 57 -6.85 9.84 -15.36
C LEU A 57 -6.50 11.10 -14.54
N PRO A 58 -7.33 11.50 -13.55
CA PRO A 58 -7.00 12.61 -12.66
C PRO A 58 -5.66 12.40 -11.94
N GLN A 59 -4.94 13.51 -11.70
CA GLN A 59 -3.61 13.46 -11.05
C GLN A 59 -3.64 12.81 -9.66
N ALA A 60 -4.72 12.96 -8.91
CA ALA A 60 -4.89 12.31 -7.62
C ALA A 60 -4.90 10.78 -7.76
N GLU A 61 -5.59 10.26 -8.78
CA GLU A 61 -5.64 8.82 -9.07
C GLU A 61 -4.32 8.29 -9.64
N MET A 62 -3.59 9.10 -10.41
CA MET A 62 -2.24 8.76 -10.82
C MET A 62 -1.33 8.58 -9.60
N ARG A 63 -1.40 9.50 -8.62
CA ARG A 63 -0.60 9.40 -7.37
C ARG A 63 -0.92 8.15 -6.57
N ASN A 64 -2.20 7.75 -6.49
CA ASN A 64 -2.60 6.50 -5.83
C ASN A 64 -1.86 5.29 -6.43
N GLY A 65 -1.77 5.22 -7.74
CA GLY A 65 -1.04 4.16 -8.44
C GLY A 65 0.48 4.25 -8.24
N TYR A 66 1.07 5.45 -8.26
CA TYR A 66 2.50 5.64 -8.00
C TYR A 66 2.93 5.16 -6.61
N VAL A 67 2.09 5.33 -5.59
CA VAL A 67 2.37 4.83 -4.25
C VAL A 67 2.56 3.31 -4.27
N GLU A 68 1.70 2.58 -4.97
CA GLU A 68 1.82 1.12 -5.09
C GLU A 68 3.04 0.69 -5.92
N MET A 69 3.36 1.42 -6.99
CA MET A 69 4.56 1.14 -7.77
C MET A 69 5.83 1.35 -6.94
N LEU A 70 5.90 2.42 -6.13
CA LEU A 70 6.99 2.63 -5.17
C LEU A 70 7.06 1.51 -4.14
N LYS A 71 5.91 1.09 -3.58
CA LYS A 71 5.84 -0.04 -2.65
C LYS A 71 6.45 -1.30 -3.28
N HIS A 72 6.08 -1.64 -4.51
CA HIS A 72 6.65 -2.81 -5.20
C HIS A 72 8.17 -2.73 -5.31
N GLY A 73 8.71 -1.56 -5.64
CA GLY A 73 10.16 -1.34 -5.66
C GLY A 73 10.80 -1.45 -4.28
N LEU A 74 10.19 -0.84 -3.26
CA LEU A 74 10.67 -0.87 -1.88
C LEU A 74 10.77 -2.29 -1.32
N ILE A 75 9.79 -3.15 -1.62
CA ILE A 75 9.75 -4.50 -1.05
C ILE A 75 10.60 -5.52 -1.80
N ALA A 76 10.92 -5.32 -3.10
CA ALA A 76 11.47 -6.38 -3.94
C ALA A 76 12.54 -5.95 -4.95
N ASP A 77 12.62 -4.68 -5.37
CA ASP A 77 13.52 -4.26 -6.45
C ASP A 77 13.90 -2.78 -6.34
N LYS A 78 15.13 -2.54 -5.84
CA LYS A 78 15.68 -1.19 -5.73
C LYS A 78 15.75 -0.46 -7.08
N SER A 79 16.05 -1.16 -8.17
CA SER A 79 16.17 -0.54 -9.50
C SER A 79 14.82 -0.04 -10.00
N HIS A 80 13.76 -0.80 -9.73
CA HIS A 80 12.38 -0.38 -10.01
C HIS A 80 11.98 0.83 -9.16
N TYR A 81 12.29 0.80 -7.84
CA TYR A 81 12.06 1.96 -6.96
C TYR A 81 12.74 3.22 -7.49
N ASP A 82 14.01 3.14 -7.85
CA ASP A 82 14.78 4.28 -8.35
C ASP A 82 14.22 4.80 -9.68
N ALA A 83 13.79 3.94 -10.58
CA ALA A 83 13.18 4.31 -11.86
C ALA A 83 11.81 5.00 -11.68
N VAL A 84 10.94 4.44 -10.83
CA VAL A 84 9.62 5.03 -10.52
C VAL A 84 9.79 6.39 -9.83
N LYS A 85 10.68 6.48 -8.84
CA LYS A 85 11.04 7.72 -8.14
C LYS A 85 11.55 8.79 -9.12
N TYR A 86 12.48 8.42 -10.00
CA TYR A 86 13.00 9.32 -11.01
C TYR A 86 11.91 9.82 -11.94
N HIS A 87 11.05 8.92 -12.41
CA HIS A 87 9.94 9.30 -13.28
C HIS A 87 8.99 10.29 -12.58
N PHE A 88 8.60 10.00 -11.34
CA PHE A 88 7.71 10.88 -10.58
C PHE A 88 8.31 12.28 -10.33
N LEU A 89 9.60 12.36 -9.94
CA LEU A 89 10.23 13.62 -9.53
C LEU A 89 10.75 14.46 -10.69
N LYS A 90 11.13 13.85 -11.81
CA LYS A 90 11.92 14.48 -12.87
C LYS A 90 11.28 14.47 -14.24
N SER A 91 10.32 13.58 -14.48
CA SER A 91 9.75 13.41 -15.80
C SER A 91 8.52 14.31 -16.01
N ASN A 92 8.55 15.06 -17.13
CA ASN A 92 7.37 15.74 -17.65
C ASN A 92 6.66 14.90 -18.75
N HIS A 93 7.16 13.68 -18.97
CA HIS A 93 6.62 12.76 -19.97
C HIS A 93 5.53 11.86 -19.38
N PRO A 94 4.66 11.29 -20.20
CA PRO A 94 3.73 10.24 -19.79
C PRO A 94 4.47 9.08 -19.12
N LEU A 95 3.80 8.39 -18.19
CA LEU A 95 4.37 7.24 -17.51
C LEU A 95 4.79 6.16 -18.53
N ASP A 96 6.05 5.72 -18.43
CA ASP A 96 6.56 4.65 -19.28
C ASP A 96 5.82 3.34 -18.96
N PRO A 97 5.15 2.73 -19.96
CA PRO A 97 4.47 1.46 -19.77
C PRO A 97 5.36 0.34 -19.23
N SER A 98 6.66 0.37 -19.49
CA SER A 98 7.60 -0.64 -18.98
C SER A 98 7.64 -0.65 -17.44
N LEU A 99 7.49 0.50 -16.78
CA LEU A 99 7.41 0.60 -15.31
C LEU A 99 6.11 -0.02 -14.77
N ILE A 100 5.00 0.13 -15.51
CA ILE A 100 3.73 -0.50 -15.14
C ILE A 100 3.88 -2.02 -15.19
N PHE A 101 4.38 -2.55 -16.29
CA PHE A 101 4.54 -4.00 -16.46
C PHE A 101 5.56 -4.59 -15.49
N HIS A 102 6.63 -3.87 -15.17
CA HIS A 102 7.59 -4.31 -14.15
C HIS A 102 6.95 -4.36 -12.76
N SER A 103 6.14 -3.37 -12.41
CA SER A 103 5.37 -3.34 -11.16
C SER A 103 4.41 -4.54 -11.07
N ILE A 104 3.70 -4.85 -12.15
CA ILE A 104 2.83 -6.03 -12.26
C ILE A 104 3.64 -7.32 -12.06
N ALA A 105 4.81 -7.43 -12.70
CA ALA A 105 5.66 -8.61 -12.59
C ALA A 105 6.14 -8.86 -11.15
N ILE A 106 6.53 -7.80 -10.42
CA ILE A 106 6.90 -7.91 -9.00
C ILE A 106 5.72 -8.47 -8.18
N LYS A 107 4.52 -7.91 -8.36
CA LYS A 107 3.34 -8.40 -7.65
C LYS A 107 3.02 -9.83 -8.01
N GLN A 108 3.00 -10.14 -9.32
CA GLN A 108 2.68 -11.48 -9.83
C GLN A 108 3.62 -12.54 -9.23
N GLN A 109 4.91 -12.24 -9.12
CA GLN A 109 5.88 -13.15 -8.52
C GLN A 109 5.52 -13.49 -7.05
N HIS A 110 5.05 -12.53 -6.26
CA HIS A 110 4.60 -12.78 -4.88
C HIS A 110 3.31 -13.60 -4.84
N VAL A 111 2.39 -13.33 -5.76
CA VAL A 111 1.10 -14.04 -5.85
C VAL A 111 1.29 -15.50 -6.27
N GLU A 112 2.15 -15.77 -7.25
CA GLU A 112 2.44 -17.12 -7.73
C GLU A 112 3.10 -17.99 -6.65
N GLN A 113 3.96 -17.40 -5.82
CA GLN A 113 4.61 -18.12 -4.73
C GLN A 113 3.69 -18.36 -3.53
N ASP A 114 2.66 -17.51 -3.35
CA ASP A 114 1.80 -17.58 -2.18
C ASP A 114 0.41 -16.99 -2.49
N PHE A 115 -0.39 -17.75 -3.24
CA PHE A 115 -1.71 -17.30 -3.67
C PHE A 115 -2.66 -16.95 -2.51
N LEU A 116 -2.60 -17.71 -1.41
CA LEU A 116 -3.51 -17.54 -0.27
C LEU A 116 -3.04 -16.50 0.78
N ASP A 117 -1.91 -15.83 0.53
CA ASP A 117 -1.38 -14.78 1.42
C ASP A 117 -1.08 -15.27 2.86
N THR A 118 -0.48 -16.43 2.95
CA THR A 118 -0.09 -17.04 4.24
C THR A 118 1.38 -16.83 4.59
N GLY A 119 2.22 -16.51 3.61
CA GLY A 119 3.68 -16.39 3.71
C GLY A 119 4.24 -15.15 3.01
N ILE A 120 5.03 -15.36 1.95
CA ILE A 120 5.82 -14.31 1.27
C ILE A 120 4.98 -13.16 0.69
N ARG A 121 3.74 -13.45 0.27
CA ARG A 121 2.82 -12.43 -0.25
C ARG A 121 2.49 -11.36 0.79
N LYS A 122 2.63 -11.63 2.08
CA LYS A 122 2.46 -10.65 3.15
C LYS A 122 3.39 -9.44 3.01
N ARG A 123 4.52 -9.56 2.28
CA ARG A 123 5.40 -8.43 1.98
C ARG A 123 4.67 -7.30 1.24
N LEU A 124 3.66 -7.64 0.42
CA LEU A 124 2.80 -6.66 -0.25
C LEU A 124 1.98 -5.80 0.73
N ASN A 125 1.89 -6.20 2.01
CA ASN A 125 1.21 -5.43 3.05
C ASN A 125 2.10 -4.35 3.70
N PHE A 126 3.33 -4.13 3.24
CA PHE A 126 4.16 -3.01 3.69
C PHE A 126 3.41 -1.69 3.46
N GLY A 127 3.32 -0.86 4.49
CA GLY A 127 2.53 0.38 4.49
C GLY A 127 1.02 0.19 4.76
N HIS A 128 0.51 -1.04 4.66
CA HIS A 128 -0.93 -1.29 4.75
C HIS A 128 -1.44 -1.47 6.17
N THR A 129 -0.62 -1.91 7.11
CA THR A 129 -1.07 -2.09 8.50
C THR A 129 -1.51 -0.75 9.09
N ILE A 130 -0.66 0.25 9.01
CA ILE A 130 -0.97 1.62 9.44
C ILE A 130 -1.90 2.30 8.43
N GLY A 131 -1.67 2.14 7.13
CA GLY A 131 -2.46 2.75 6.07
C GLY A 131 -3.95 2.42 6.18
N HIS A 132 -4.32 1.15 6.34
CA HIS A 132 -5.71 0.74 6.50
C HIS A 132 -6.36 1.28 7.78
N ALA A 133 -5.61 1.42 8.87
CA ALA A 133 -6.13 2.01 10.09
C ALA A 133 -6.44 3.50 9.88
N LEU A 134 -5.54 4.25 9.22
CA LEU A 134 -5.75 5.66 8.87
C LEU A 134 -6.93 5.83 7.89
N GLU A 135 -7.00 5.02 6.84
CA GLU A 135 -8.08 5.02 5.86
C GLU A 135 -9.43 4.75 6.52
N SER A 136 -9.51 3.70 7.35
CA SER A 136 -10.74 3.32 8.06
C SER A 136 -11.20 4.40 9.04
N HIS A 137 -10.27 5.02 9.77
CA HIS A 137 -10.58 6.15 10.64
C HIS A 137 -11.11 7.34 9.84
N SER A 138 -10.44 7.70 8.75
CA SER A 138 -10.84 8.82 7.88
C SER A 138 -12.26 8.65 7.32
N LEU A 139 -12.61 7.43 6.88
CA LEU A 139 -13.96 7.09 6.39
C LEU A 139 -15.07 7.22 7.46
N VAL A 140 -14.72 7.13 8.74
CA VAL A 140 -15.70 7.28 9.83
C VAL A 140 -15.94 8.74 10.20
N ILE A 141 -14.90 9.59 10.11
CA ILE A 141 -14.98 10.97 10.59
C ILE A 141 -15.23 12.00 9.48
N LYS A 142 -15.09 11.62 8.21
CA LYS A 142 -15.24 12.49 7.05
C LYS A 142 -16.26 11.94 6.07
N GLU A 143 -16.81 12.80 5.21
CA GLU A 143 -17.56 12.35 4.06
C GLU A 143 -16.65 11.60 3.07
N GLU A 144 -17.22 10.69 2.30
CA GLU A 144 -16.46 9.80 1.40
C GLU A 144 -15.53 10.57 0.45
N ASN A 145 -15.98 11.70 -0.06
CA ASN A 145 -15.20 12.55 -0.98
C ASN A 145 -14.07 13.35 -0.31
N GLU A 146 -14.07 13.45 1.03
CA GLU A 146 -13.08 14.16 1.83
C GLU A 146 -12.16 13.20 2.58
N SER A 147 -12.45 11.90 2.54
CA SER A 147 -11.66 10.87 3.20
C SER A 147 -10.31 10.68 2.51
N LEU A 148 -9.35 10.09 3.25
CA LEU A 148 -8.06 9.71 2.68
C LEU A 148 -8.27 8.70 1.54
N SER A 149 -7.68 8.99 0.37
CA SER A 149 -7.60 7.99 -0.69
C SER A 149 -6.73 6.82 -0.27
N HIS A 150 -6.96 5.64 -0.84
CA HIS A 150 -6.17 4.45 -0.53
C HIS A 150 -4.66 4.69 -0.66
N GLY A 151 -4.21 5.25 -1.79
CA GLY A 151 -2.79 5.54 -1.99
C GLY A 151 -2.23 6.53 -0.99
N ALA A 152 -2.99 7.58 -0.62
CA ALA A 152 -2.55 8.52 0.41
C ALA A 152 -2.39 7.82 1.77
N ALA A 153 -3.35 7.00 2.17
CA ALA A 153 -3.31 6.25 3.41
C ALA A 153 -2.13 5.26 3.45
N VAL A 154 -1.92 4.50 2.37
CA VAL A 154 -0.78 3.57 2.25
C VAL A 154 0.55 4.32 2.23
N GLY A 155 0.64 5.47 1.55
CA GLY A 155 1.84 6.31 1.56
C GLY A 155 2.21 6.80 2.96
N LEU A 156 1.23 7.31 3.73
CA LEU A 156 1.42 7.66 5.15
C LEU A 156 1.84 6.44 5.98
N GLY A 157 1.19 5.30 5.75
CA GLY A 157 1.53 4.03 6.39
C GLY A 157 2.96 3.59 6.08
N MET A 158 3.42 3.71 4.84
CA MET A 158 4.81 3.40 4.47
C MET A 158 5.83 4.29 5.19
N VAL A 159 5.52 5.57 5.46
CA VAL A 159 6.41 6.44 6.24
C VAL A 159 6.55 5.91 7.67
N VAL A 160 5.43 5.61 8.35
CA VAL A 160 5.44 5.06 9.71
C VAL A 160 6.13 3.70 9.76
N GLU A 161 5.81 2.80 8.83
CA GLU A 161 6.39 1.45 8.77
C GLU A 161 7.88 1.47 8.37
N SER A 162 8.35 2.49 7.62
CA SER A 162 9.79 2.73 7.40
C SER A 162 10.50 3.16 8.67
N TYR A 163 9.89 4.04 9.50
CA TYR A 163 10.42 4.39 10.81
C TYR A 163 10.56 3.14 11.70
N ILE A 164 9.51 2.32 11.77
CA ILE A 164 9.54 1.05 12.52
C ILE A 164 10.61 0.11 11.92
N SER A 165 10.79 0.09 10.61
CA SER A 165 11.82 -0.70 9.92
C SER A 165 13.24 -0.30 10.33
N ALA A 166 13.51 0.99 10.52
CA ALA A 166 14.79 1.48 10.99
C ALA A 166 15.07 1.01 12.44
N GLN A 167 14.06 0.93 13.29
CA GLN A 167 14.20 0.49 14.68
C GLN A 167 14.33 -1.03 14.83
N LEU A 168 13.62 -1.83 14.01
CA LEU A 168 13.48 -3.28 14.22
C LEU A 168 14.12 -4.14 13.12
N ALA A 169 14.18 -3.67 11.88
CA ALA A 169 14.56 -4.51 10.74
C ALA A 169 15.93 -4.16 10.14
N GLY A 170 16.53 -3.04 10.56
CA GLY A 170 17.85 -2.61 10.12
C GLY A 170 17.86 -1.72 8.87
N LEU A 171 16.73 -1.11 8.51
CA LEU A 171 16.69 -0.06 7.48
C LEU A 171 17.60 1.09 7.91
N SER A 172 18.48 1.55 7.00
CA SER A 172 19.40 2.66 7.30
C SER A 172 18.65 4.00 7.43
N GLU A 173 19.21 4.92 8.22
CA GLU A 173 18.65 6.27 8.35
C GLU A 173 18.63 7.02 7.00
N ASP A 174 19.62 6.79 6.13
CA ASP A 174 19.68 7.37 4.79
C ASP A 174 18.51 6.85 3.92
N ASP A 175 18.21 5.54 3.97
CA ASP A 175 17.08 4.94 3.27
C ASP A 175 15.74 5.45 3.83
N LEU A 176 15.61 5.54 5.16
CA LEU A 176 14.43 6.12 5.82
C LEU A 176 14.18 7.56 5.35
N GLN A 177 15.23 8.40 5.35
CA GLN A 177 15.11 9.77 4.90
C GLN A 177 14.74 9.85 3.41
N GLN A 178 15.37 9.04 2.56
CA GLN A 178 15.08 9.00 1.13
C GLN A 178 13.62 8.59 0.87
N ILE A 179 13.13 7.54 1.51
CA ILE A 179 11.75 7.05 1.38
C ILE A 179 10.77 8.14 1.82
N THR A 180 11.02 8.73 2.98
CA THR A 180 10.20 9.80 3.55
C THR A 180 10.05 10.98 2.60
N LEU A 181 11.16 11.50 2.06
CA LEU A 181 11.14 12.64 1.13
C LEU A 181 10.34 12.35 -0.15
N VAL A 182 10.47 11.16 -0.70
CA VAL A 182 9.73 10.76 -1.91
C VAL A 182 8.23 10.68 -1.63
N LEU A 183 7.86 10.05 -0.51
CA LEU A 183 6.46 9.90 -0.11
C LEU A 183 5.81 11.23 0.27
N GLN A 184 6.54 12.15 0.93
CA GLN A 184 6.06 13.52 1.18
C GLN A 184 5.69 14.25 -0.12
N GLY A 185 6.51 14.13 -1.17
CA GLY A 185 6.21 14.72 -2.48
C GLY A 185 5.01 14.10 -3.18
N LEU A 186 4.72 12.84 -2.89
CA LEU A 186 3.65 12.08 -3.55
C LEU A 186 2.31 12.22 -2.83
N VAL A 187 2.32 12.22 -1.49
CA VAL A 187 1.11 12.24 -0.65
C VAL A 187 0.76 13.68 -0.28
N ASN A 188 -0.21 14.26 -0.98
CA ASN A 188 -0.70 15.62 -0.68
C ASN A 188 -1.36 15.76 0.70
N SER A 189 -1.71 14.64 1.33
CA SER A 189 -2.45 14.57 2.60
C SER A 189 -1.56 14.60 3.84
N MET A 190 -0.27 14.96 3.71
CA MET A 190 0.62 15.11 4.87
C MET A 190 0.17 16.21 5.84
N ASN A 191 -0.74 17.11 5.41
CA ASN A 191 -1.37 18.13 6.26
C ASN A 191 -2.60 17.61 7.02
N GLU A 192 -3.00 16.35 6.81
CA GLU A 192 -4.09 15.73 7.55
C GLU A 192 -3.74 15.60 9.04
N ASP A 193 -4.75 15.73 9.89
CA ASP A 193 -4.58 15.44 11.30
C ASP A 193 -4.34 13.93 11.48
N ILE A 194 -3.12 13.59 11.87
CA ILE A 194 -2.77 12.21 12.17
C ILE A 194 -3.33 11.86 13.54
N PRO A 195 -4.28 10.92 13.63
CA PRO A 195 -4.92 10.56 14.89
C PRO A 195 -3.93 9.97 15.89
N SER A 196 -4.23 10.10 17.18
CA SER A 196 -3.41 9.51 18.24
C SER A 196 -3.46 7.98 18.20
N MET A 197 -2.48 7.33 18.84
CA MET A 197 -2.43 5.88 18.91
C MET A 197 -3.70 5.28 19.54
N ASP A 198 -4.25 5.92 20.59
CA ASP A 198 -5.48 5.46 21.24
C ASP A 198 -6.68 5.41 20.28
N VAL A 199 -6.73 6.35 19.33
CA VAL A 199 -7.77 6.39 18.29
C VAL A 199 -7.55 5.31 17.23
N LEU A 200 -6.29 5.03 16.86
CA LEU A 200 -5.98 4.04 15.82
C LEU A 200 -5.97 2.60 16.34
N LEU A 201 -5.69 2.38 17.62
CA LEU A 201 -5.56 1.05 18.19
C LEU A 201 -6.75 0.11 17.91
N PRO A 202 -8.01 0.55 18.01
CA PRO A 202 -9.16 -0.30 17.67
C PRO A 202 -9.19 -0.77 16.22
N TYR A 203 -8.67 0.03 15.28
CA TYR A 203 -8.58 -0.34 13.85
C TYR A 203 -7.44 -1.33 13.59
N LEU A 204 -6.30 -1.15 14.25
CA LEU A 204 -5.14 -2.05 14.16
C LEU A 204 -5.44 -3.44 14.74
N GLN A 205 -6.19 -3.50 15.83
CA GLN A 205 -6.58 -4.78 16.46
C GLN A 205 -7.66 -5.55 15.72
N LYS A 206 -8.49 -4.87 14.92
CA LYS A 206 -9.54 -5.49 14.09
C LYS A 206 -9.00 -6.31 12.92
N ASP A 207 -7.76 -6.12 12.52
CA ASP A 207 -7.16 -6.99 11.51
C ASP A 207 -7.08 -8.41 12.09
N LYS A 208 -7.76 -9.36 11.42
CA LYS A 208 -7.92 -10.77 11.86
C LYS A 208 -6.60 -11.50 12.16
N LYS A 209 -5.49 -10.90 11.83
CA LYS A 209 -4.13 -11.41 12.06
C LYS A 209 -3.60 -11.14 13.47
N ASN A 210 -4.23 -10.23 14.22
CA ASN A 210 -3.78 -9.76 15.53
C ASN A 210 -4.63 -10.36 16.66
N GLN A 211 -4.39 -11.64 17.01
CA GLN A 211 -5.02 -12.32 18.15
C GLN A 211 -4.29 -12.05 19.49
N SER A 212 -3.17 -11.34 19.47
CA SER A 212 -2.35 -10.94 20.62
C SER A 212 -2.25 -9.41 20.73
N ALA A 213 -1.69 -8.92 21.83
CA ALA A 213 -1.40 -7.49 22.02
C ALA A 213 -0.36 -6.92 21.03
N GLU A 214 0.27 -7.79 20.23
CA GLU A 214 1.29 -7.43 19.24
C GLU A 214 0.69 -7.33 17.84
N ILE A 215 1.08 -6.28 17.11
CA ILE A 215 0.61 -5.99 15.78
C ILE A 215 1.68 -6.44 14.78
N ASN A 216 1.27 -7.25 13.78
CA ASN A 216 2.17 -7.80 12.78
C ASN A 216 2.40 -6.84 11.61
N PHE A 217 3.66 -6.76 11.20
CA PHE A 217 4.14 -5.90 10.12
C PHE A 217 4.95 -6.67 9.08
N SER A 218 4.98 -6.12 7.88
CA SER A 218 6.03 -6.36 6.89
C SER A 218 6.97 -5.16 6.92
N LEU A 219 8.27 -5.37 7.13
CA LEU A 219 9.25 -4.30 7.36
C LEU A 219 10.42 -4.41 6.38
N LEU A 220 10.99 -3.26 6.04
CA LEU A 220 12.13 -3.16 5.12
C LEU A 220 13.45 -3.41 5.86
N LYS A 221 14.32 -4.25 5.29
CA LYS A 221 15.74 -4.32 5.68
C LYS A 221 16.60 -3.31 4.93
N SER A 222 16.21 -3.03 3.70
CA SER A 222 16.80 -2.03 2.82
C SER A 222 15.80 -1.73 1.70
N ILE A 223 16.01 -0.69 0.92
CA ILE A 223 15.25 -0.48 -0.31
C ILE A 223 15.45 -1.68 -1.25
N GLY A 224 14.35 -2.32 -1.64
CA GLY A 224 14.33 -3.53 -2.46
C GLY A 224 14.32 -4.84 -1.66
N HIS A 225 14.27 -4.79 -0.33
CA HIS A 225 14.23 -5.99 0.50
C HIS A 225 13.31 -5.83 1.70
N CYS A 226 12.22 -6.58 1.69
CA CYS A 226 11.21 -6.62 2.75
C CYS A 226 11.10 -8.02 3.36
N GLU A 227 10.89 -8.11 4.65
CA GLU A 227 10.53 -9.33 5.35
C GLU A 227 9.20 -9.15 6.09
N HIS A 228 8.51 -10.25 6.37
CA HIS A 228 7.20 -10.25 7.04
C HIS A 228 7.27 -10.92 8.40
N ASN A 229 6.18 -10.82 9.18
CA ASN A 229 6.03 -11.36 10.53
C ASN A 229 6.93 -10.67 11.58
N TYR A 230 7.22 -9.39 11.43
CA TYR A 230 7.71 -8.58 12.53
C TYR A 230 6.56 -8.17 13.43
N THR A 231 6.83 -8.06 14.73
CA THR A 231 5.89 -7.49 15.69
C THR A 231 6.44 -6.19 16.26
N ALA A 232 5.58 -5.19 16.40
CA ALA A 232 5.92 -3.92 17.03
C ALA A 232 5.01 -3.64 18.21
N SER A 233 5.57 -3.03 19.25
CA SER A 233 4.80 -2.58 20.41
C SER A 233 3.97 -1.34 20.09
N VAL A 234 2.93 -1.11 20.88
CA VAL A 234 2.07 0.07 20.76
C VAL A 234 2.88 1.37 20.90
N GLU A 235 3.90 1.37 21.77
CA GLU A 235 4.79 2.50 22.02
C GLU A 235 5.61 2.84 20.77
N LEU A 236 6.21 1.84 20.11
CA LEU A 236 6.98 2.05 18.89
C LEU A 236 6.12 2.54 17.72
N ILE A 237 4.88 2.05 17.63
CA ILE A 237 3.93 2.54 16.62
C ILE A 237 3.59 4.02 16.91
N ALA A 238 3.38 4.39 18.18
CA ALA A 238 3.13 5.77 18.58
C ALA A 238 4.31 6.69 18.22
N GLU A 239 5.55 6.26 18.44
CA GLU A 239 6.76 6.98 18.02
C GLU A 239 6.80 7.19 16.51
N GLY A 240 6.44 6.17 15.71
CA GLY A 240 6.34 6.28 14.25
C GLY A 240 5.27 7.27 13.79
N LEU A 241 4.12 7.32 14.48
CA LEU A 241 3.08 8.33 14.24
C LEU A 241 3.56 9.74 14.61
N ASP A 242 4.33 9.88 15.71
CA ASP A 242 4.93 11.15 16.09
C ASP A 242 6.01 11.61 15.11
N PHE A 243 6.79 10.65 14.56
CA PHE A 243 7.71 10.94 13.47
C PHE A 243 6.95 11.51 12.26
N LEU A 244 5.87 10.85 11.83
CA LEU A 244 5.04 11.33 10.72
C LEU A 244 4.46 12.74 10.99
N ARG A 245 4.01 13.04 12.22
CA ARG A 245 3.50 14.39 12.59
C ARG A 245 4.56 15.49 12.49
N LYS A 246 5.82 15.17 12.77
CA LYS A 246 6.95 16.13 12.70
C LYS A 246 7.40 16.45 11.26
N LEU A 247 6.91 15.73 10.27
CA LEU A 247 7.22 15.96 8.86
C LEU A 247 6.33 17.05 8.20
N LYS A 248 5.41 17.64 8.98
CA LYS A 248 4.51 18.72 8.53
C LYS A 248 5.22 20.03 8.28
#